data_6be83cfe9ce33bd6a672e68dd844ee7e
#
_entry.id   6be83cfe9ce33bd6a672e68dd844ee7e
#
_cell.length_a   1.000
_cell.length_b   1.000
_cell.length_c   1.000
_cell.angle_alpha   90.00
_cell.angle_beta   90.00
_cell.angle_gamma   90.00
#
_symmetry.space_group_name_H-M   'P 1'
#
loop_
_entity.id
_entity.type
_entity.pdbx_description
1 polymer ?
#
loop_
_entity_poly.entity_id
_entity_poly.type
_entity_poly.pdbx_seq_one_letter_code
_entity_poly.pdbx_strand_id
1 'polypeptide(L)'
;MNELLNLEQRTFKTFSIFSFFSLLALITFLSMFSSKYTVTDINYEKNIDLNYSSFDFVKGKSIWFINESDFGQFYEDNLSVESLVISKQLPNLIFIDIVIHEKIIVISDLRDTNPKEVILYKNLYTELAESNNRLPRLTITNGPVPDGFYSEIISLILTVNKYEISIQDLKILYDGIELTGSYKNTTLNIGRPVDLSKKGSVVGYILEEDNCDGEVTIIDSNSEDIETILSC
;
A
#
# COMPACT_ATOMS: atom_id res chain seq x y z
N MET A 1 39.70 -10.66 61.20
CA MET A 1 38.29 -10.48 61.66
C MET A 1 37.61 -9.27 60.96
N ASN A 2 38.27 -8.14 60.75
CA ASN A 2 37.65 -6.97 60.08
C ASN A 2 37.39 -7.17 58.59
N GLU A 3 38.16 -7.96 57.85
CA GLU A 3 37.95 -8.20 56.44
C GLU A 3 36.70 -9.08 56.15
N LEU A 4 36.43 -10.03 57.00
CA LEU A 4 35.23 -10.91 56.89
C LEU A 4 33.94 -10.10 57.11
N LEU A 5 33.93 -9.20 58.10
CA LEU A 5 32.80 -8.29 58.36
C LEU A 5 32.55 -7.31 57.23
N ASN A 6 33.60 -6.86 56.56
CA ASN A 6 33.46 -5.99 55.38
C ASN A 6 32.92 -6.75 54.15
N LEU A 7 33.27 -8.00 53.98
CA LEU A 7 32.74 -8.86 52.91
C LEU A 7 31.24 -9.16 53.12
N GLU A 8 30.83 -9.49 54.34
CA GLU A 8 29.41 -9.73 54.66
C GLU A 8 28.58 -8.46 54.49
N GLN A 9 29.06 -7.30 54.88
CA GLN A 9 28.36 -6.04 54.68
C GLN A 9 28.25 -5.69 53.20
N ARG A 10 29.26 -5.94 52.37
CA ARG A 10 29.20 -5.72 50.92
C ARG A 10 28.22 -6.68 50.24
N THR A 11 28.25 -7.96 50.56
CA THR A 11 27.32 -8.96 49.99
C THR A 11 25.88 -8.66 50.39
N PHE A 12 25.65 -8.25 51.65
CA PHE A 12 24.32 -7.89 52.12
C PHE A 12 23.76 -6.61 51.37
N LYS A 13 24.60 -5.59 51.16
CA LYS A 13 24.21 -4.38 50.41
C LYS A 13 23.90 -4.71 48.95
N THR A 14 24.73 -5.55 48.29
CA THR A 14 24.47 -5.92 46.89
C THR A 14 23.21 -6.75 46.75
N PHE A 15 22.97 -7.69 47.66
CA PHE A 15 21.75 -8.50 47.70
C PHE A 15 20.50 -7.64 47.94
N SER A 16 20.57 -6.71 48.87
CA SER A 16 19.44 -5.78 49.16
C SER A 16 19.09 -4.90 47.96
N ILE A 17 20.10 -4.39 47.22
CA ILE A 17 19.89 -3.59 46.01
C ILE A 17 19.25 -4.46 44.91
N PHE A 18 19.77 -5.65 44.70
CA PHE A 18 19.22 -6.57 43.68
C PHE A 18 17.76 -6.97 44.00
N SER A 19 17.47 -7.27 45.26
CA SER A 19 16.13 -7.61 45.76
C SER A 19 15.14 -6.43 45.52
N PHE A 20 15.60 -5.20 45.80
CA PHE A 20 14.79 -4.01 45.58
C PHE A 20 14.44 -3.83 44.10
N PHE A 21 15.42 -3.91 43.20
CA PHE A 21 15.18 -3.80 41.76
C PHE A 21 14.33 -4.96 41.22
N SER A 22 14.50 -6.18 41.73
CA SER A 22 13.68 -7.33 41.38
C SER A 22 12.21 -7.13 41.79
N LEU A 23 11.99 -6.60 43.01
CA LEU A 23 10.65 -6.29 43.49
C LEU A 23 10.00 -5.17 42.69
N LEU A 24 10.75 -4.11 42.35
CA LEU A 24 10.27 -3.02 41.51
C LEU A 24 9.89 -3.51 40.12
N ALA A 25 10.72 -4.35 39.50
CA ALA A 25 10.44 -4.97 38.20
C ALA A 25 9.18 -5.84 38.26
N LEU A 26 8.99 -6.60 39.33
CA LEU A 26 7.80 -7.43 39.54
C LEU A 26 6.53 -6.58 39.67
N ILE A 27 6.57 -5.49 40.44
CA ILE A 27 5.43 -4.56 40.61
C ILE A 27 5.08 -3.90 39.27
N THR A 28 6.07 -3.43 38.51
CA THR A 28 5.84 -2.84 37.19
C THR A 28 5.26 -3.87 36.23
N PHE A 29 5.79 -5.11 36.21
CA PHE A 29 5.26 -6.18 35.38
C PHE A 29 3.82 -6.52 35.74
N LEU A 30 3.50 -6.70 37.02
CA LEU A 30 2.13 -6.98 37.45
C LEU A 30 1.16 -5.82 37.15
N SER A 31 1.63 -4.57 37.18
CA SER A 31 0.82 -3.41 36.84
C SER A 31 0.39 -3.40 35.38
N MET A 32 1.20 -3.96 34.46
CA MET A 32 0.88 -4.07 33.05
C MET A 32 -0.33 -4.98 32.77
N PHE A 33 -0.63 -5.91 33.67
CA PHE A 33 -1.81 -6.79 33.60
C PHE A 33 -3.02 -6.26 34.37
N SER A 34 -2.92 -5.09 34.94
CA SER A 34 -4.06 -4.46 35.63
C SER A 34 -5.18 -4.14 34.64
N SER A 35 -6.42 -4.32 35.04
CA SER A 35 -7.63 -3.96 34.27
C SER A 35 -7.65 -2.49 33.86
N LYS A 36 -6.93 -1.63 34.56
CA LYS A 36 -6.77 -0.21 34.21
C LYS A 36 -6.09 -0.01 32.85
N TYR A 37 -5.23 -0.95 32.43
CA TYR A 37 -4.47 -0.88 31.16
C TYR A 37 -5.04 -1.82 30.09
N THR A 38 -6.28 -2.26 30.24
CA THR A 38 -6.99 -2.98 29.18
C THR A 38 -7.64 -2.01 28.22
N VAL A 39 -7.56 -2.29 26.93
CA VAL A 39 -8.19 -1.46 25.89
C VAL A 39 -9.69 -1.48 26.06
N THR A 40 -10.28 -0.33 26.26
CA THR A 40 -11.74 -0.11 26.31
C THR A 40 -12.25 0.56 25.05
N ASP A 41 -11.43 1.48 24.50
CA ASP A 41 -11.82 2.29 23.36
C ASP A 41 -10.76 2.24 22.26
N ILE A 42 -11.25 2.18 21.02
CA ILE A 42 -10.43 2.25 19.81
C ILE A 42 -10.97 3.39 18.98
N ASN A 43 -10.11 4.38 18.72
CA ASN A 43 -10.42 5.52 17.88
C ASN A 43 -9.76 5.35 16.51
N TYR A 44 -10.55 5.44 15.46
CA TYR A 44 -10.12 5.34 14.07
C TYR A 44 -11.04 6.20 13.20
N GLU A 45 -10.52 6.66 12.08
CA GLU A 45 -11.34 7.32 11.06
C GLU A 45 -12.13 6.26 10.29
N LYS A 46 -13.47 6.37 10.31
CA LYS A 46 -14.33 5.42 9.60
C LYS A 46 -14.30 5.68 8.11
N ASN A 47 -13.82 4.69 7.36
CA ASN A 47 -14.05 4.59 5.93
C ASN A 47 -15.26 3.64 5.70
N ILE A 48 -16.20 4.04 4.86
CA ILE A 48 -17.48 3.33 4.64
C ILE A 48 -17.24 1.94 4.04
N ASP A 49 -16.16 1.78 3.28
CA ASP A 49 -15.85 0.55 2.52
C ASP A 49 -15.10 -0.51 3.33
N LEU A 50 -14.72 -0.21 4.59
CA LEU A 50 -13.95 -1.13 5.41
C LEU A 50 -14.81 -1.85 6.48
N ASN A 51 -14.48 -3.13 6.70
CA ASN A 51 -15.10 -3.95 7.74
C ASN A 51 -14.29 -3.86 9.05
N TYR A 52 -14.87 -3.25 10.08
CA TYR A 52 -14.22 -3.02 11.38
C TYR A 52 -14.58 -4.04 12.45
N SER A 53 -15.33 -5.10 12.13
CA SER A 53 -15.82 -6.08 13.11
C SER A 53 -14.70 -6.74 13.91
N SER A 54 -13.54 -6.93 13.29
CA SER A 54 -12.36 -7.53 13.92
C SER A 54 -11.68 -6.65 14.99
N PHE A 55 -11.96 -5.35 15.05
CA PHE A 55 -11.42 -4.46 16.08
C PHE A 55 -11.94 -4.82 17.49
N ASP A 56 -13.11 -5.43 17.58
CA ASP A 56 -13.67 -5.86 18.87
C ASP A 56 -12.82 -6.93 19.55
N PHE A 57 -12.05 -7.75 18.79
CA PHE A 57 -11.14 -8.74 19.35
C PHE A 57 -9.96 -8.15 20.12
N VAL A 58 -9.66 -6.88 19.93
CA VAL A 58 -8.56 -6.18 20.60
C VAL A 58 -9.02 -5.59 21.93
N LYS A 59 -10.32 -5.30 22.08
CA LYS A 59 -10.91 -4.82 23.33
C LYS A 59 -10.74 -5.87 24.45
N GLY A 60 -10.38 -5.41 25.64
CA GLY A 60 -10.10 -6.26 26.78
C GLY A 60 -8.68 -6.81 26.85
N LYS A 61 -7.86 -6.66 25.80
CA LYS A 61 -6.43 -6.98 25.86
C LYS A 61 -5.65 -5.86 26.55
N SER A 62 -4.49 -6.21 27.13
CA SER A 62 -3.60 -5.21 27.71
C SER A 62 -2.99 -4.33 26.63
N ILE A 63 -3.12 -3.00 26.78
CA ILE A 63 -2.60 -2.02 25.83
C ILE A 63 -1.10 -2.16 25.57
N TRP A 64 -0.34 -2.68 26.55
CA TRP A 64 1.11 -2.84 26.43
C TRP A 64 1.52 -3.87 25.37
N PHE A 65 0.72 -4.91 25.18
CA PHE A 65 1.04 -6.06 24.32
C PHE A 65 0.36 -6.02 22.96
N ILE A 66 -0.48 -5.00 22.70
CA ILE A 66 -1.11 -4.84 21.38
C ILE A 66 -0.09 -4.39 20.37
N ASN A 67 -0.11 -5.04 19.22
CA ASN A 67 0.72 -4.75 18.06
C ASN A 67 -0.08 -5.00 16.77
N GLU A 68 0.52 -4.75 15.62
CA GLU A 68 -0.12 -4.88 14.33
C GLU A 68 -0.62 -6.31 14.03
N SER A 69 0.08 -7.34 14.52
CA SER A 69 -0.33 -8.74 14.30
C SER A 69 -1.65 -9.12 14.97
N ASP A 70 -2.10 -8.35 15.97
CA ASP A 70 -3.43 -8.56 16.58
C ASP A 70 -4.58 -8.19 15.66
N PHE A 71 -4.29 -7.51 14.55
CA PHE A 71 -5.26 -7.08 13.53
C PHE A 71 -5.22 -7.93 12.26
N GLY A 72 -4.63 -9.14 12.32
CA GLY A 72 -4.53 -10.04 11.16
C GLY A 72 -5.87 -10.27 10.45
N GLN A 73 -6.94 -10.50 11.21
CA GLN A 73 -8.29 -10.67 10.65
C GLN A 73 -8.79 -9.41 9.92
N PHE A 74 -8.41 -8.22 10.39
CA PHE A 74 -8.78 -6.97 9.72
C PHE A 74 -8.16 -6.86 8.32
N TYR A 75 -6.91 -7.31 8.15
CA TYR A 75 -6.27 -7.35 6.83
C TYR A 75 -6.90 -8.39 5.90
N GLU A 76 -7.32 -9.55 6.45
CA GLU A 76 -8.01 -10.57 5.66
C GLU A 76 -9.37 -10.10 5.16
N ASP A 77 -10.10 -9.35 6.00
CA ASP A 77 -11.41 -8.80 5.68
C ASP A 77 -11.34 -7.56 4.77
N ASN A 78 -10.17 -6.88 4.69
CA ASN A 78 -9.98 -5.60 4.00
C ASN A 78 -8.71 -5.60 3.15
N LEU A 79 -8.75 -6.27 2.01
CA LEU A 79 -7.58 -6.45 1.12
C LEU A 79 -7.02 -5.15 0.51
N SER A 80 -7.77 -4.06 0.58
CA SER A 80 -7.31 -2.72 0.17
C SER A 80 -6.40 -2.05 1.21
N VAL A 81 -6.30 -2.59 2.44
CA VAL A 81 -5.47 -2.02 3.51
C VAL A 81 -4.00 -2.43 3.34
N GLU A 82 -3.10 -1.44 3.36
CA GLU A 82 -1.65 -1.63 3.27
C GLU A 82 -1.02 -1.82 4.65
N SER A 83 -1.37 -0.95 5.60
CA SER A 83 -0.81 -1.00 6.95
C SER A 83 -1.69 -0.28 7.97
N LEU A 84 -1.47 -0.59 9.25
CA LEU A 84 -2.08 0.08 10.39
C LEU A 84 -0.99 0.76 11.22
N VAL A 85 -1.16 2.05 11.48
CA VAL A 85 -0.31 2.78 12.40
C VAL A 85 -1.01 2.87 13.75
N ILE A 86 -0.50 2.14 14.75
CA ILE A 86 -1.11 2.01 16.06
C ILE A 86 -0.44 2.95 17.05
N SER A 87 -1.18 3.92 17.56
CA SER A 87 -0.77 4.83 18.60
C SER A 87 -1.50 4.55 19.90
N LYS A 88 -0.77 4.43 21.02
CA LYS A 88 -1.31 4.05 22.33
C LYS A 88 -1.40 5.27 23.24
N GLN A 89 -2.59 5.57 23.72
CA GLN A 89 -2.82 6.59 24.72
C GLN A 89 -3.23 5.95 26.05
N LEU A 90 -2.32 5.97 27.00
CA LEU A 90 -2.57 5.42 28.33
C LEU A 90 -3.72 6.16 29.04
N PRO A 91 -4.53 5.45 29.82
CA PRO A 91 -4.31 4.05 30.21
C PRO A 91 -4.90 3.00 29.27
N ASN A 92 -5.90 3.32 28.41
CA ASN A 92 -6.77 2.31 27.81
C ASN A 92 -7.29 2.64 26.40
N LEU A 93 -6.78 3.68 25.76
CA LEU A 93 -7.23 4.14 24.45
C LEU A 93 -6.18 3.85 23.37
N ILE A 94 -6.63 3.35 22.23
CA ILE A 94 -5.81 3.13 21.03
C ILE A 94 -6.35 4.02 19.90
N PHE A 95 -5.43 4.65 19.18
CA PHE A 95 -5.69 5.31 17.90
C PHE A 95 -5.12 4.43 16.79
N ILE A 96 -5.89 4.24 15.74
CA ILE A 96 -5.49 3.47 14.56
C ILE A 96 -5.65 4.36 13.34
N ASP A 97 -4.52 4.65 12.69
CA ASP A 97 -4.51 5.27 11.37
C ASP A 97 -4.38 4.15 10.32
N ILE A 98 -5.30 4.14 9.36
CA ILE A 98 -5.41 3.08 8.36
C ILE A 98 -4.81 3.61 7.05
N VAL A 99 -3.77 2.95 6.58
CA VAL A 99 -3.16 3.24 5.28
C VAL A 99 -3.74 2.26 4.26
N ILE A 100 -4.30 2.81 3.19
CA ILE A 100 -4.89 2.03 2.09
C ILE A 100 -3.89 1.99 0.94
N HIS A 101 -3.79 0.85 0.26
CA HIS A 101 -2.99 0.71 -0.97
C HIS A 101 -3.38 1.76 -2.00
N GLU A 102 -2.40 2.26 -2.72
CA GLU A 102 -2.61 3.24 -3.79
C GLU A 102 -3.53 2.68 -4.87
N LYS A 103 -4.57 3.46 -5.24
CA LYS A 103 -5.45 3.18 -6.38
C LYS A 103 -4.71 3.58 -7.66
N ILE A 104 -4.53 2.66 -8.60
CA ILE A 104 -3.65 2.86 -9.75
C ILE A 104 -4.42 3.23 -11.01
N ILE A 105 -5.44 2.44 -11.38
CA ILE A 105 -6.12 2.58 -12.67
C ILE A 105 -7.52 1.98 -12.61
N VAL A 106 -8.44 2.55 -13.39
CA VAL A 106 -9.76 1.96 -13.63
C VAL A 106 -9.66 1.01 -14.82
N ILE A 107 -10.12 -0.22 -14.68
CA ILE A 107 -10.15 -1.23 -15.74
C ILE A 107 -11.59 -1.45 -16.19
N SER A 108 -11.79 -1.43 -17.51
CA SER A 108 -13.03 -1.82 -18.17
C SER A 108 -12.75 -2.99 -19.11
N ASP A 109 -13.21 -4.19 -18.77
CA ASP A 109 -13.04 -5.39 -19.58
C ASP A 109 -14.27 -5.63 -20.47
N LEU A 110 -14.16 -5.21 -21.74
CA LEU A 110 -15.24 -5.30 -22.71
C LEU A 110 -15.42 -6.71 -23.30
N ARG A 111 -14.58 -7.68 -22.94
CA ARG A 111 -14.75 -9.08 -23.35
C ARG A 111 -15.92 -9.73 -22.61
N ASP A 112 -16.26 -9.22 -21.44
CA ASP A 112 -17.43 -9.65 -20.69
C ASP A 112 -18.72 -9.16 -21.33
N THR A 113 -19.78 -9.97 -21.25
CA THR A 113 -21.12 -9.60 -21.74
C THR A 113 -21.77 -8.46 -20.94
N ASN A 114 -21.30 -8.22 -19.72
CA ASN A 114 -21.76 -7.14 -18.86
C ASN A 114 -20.53 -6.49 -18.18
N PRO A 115 -19.80 -5.66 -18.92
CA PRO A 115 -18.56 -5.08 -18.43
C PRO A 115 -18.80 -4.22 -17.19
N LYS A 116 -18.05 -4.52 -16.13
CA LYS A 116 -18.01 -3.71 -14.93
C LYS A 116 -16.68 -2.98 -14.87
N GLU A 117 -16.72 -1.71 -14.50
CA GLU A 117 -15.50 -0.98 -14.19
C GLU A 117 -14.99 -1.39 -12.82
N VAL A 118 -13.70 -1.71 -12.71
CA VAL A 118 -13.04 -2.03 -11.45
C VAL A 118 -11.81 -1.15 -11.27
N ILE A 119 -11.50 -0.80 -10.03
CA ILE A 119 -10.25 -0.12 -9.66
C ILE A 119 -9.21 -1.19 -9.35
N LEU A 120 -8.04 -1.09 -9.98
CA LEU A 120 -6.88 -1.89 -9.65
C LEU A 120 -6.00 -1.13 -8.64
N TYR A 121 -5.71 -1.79 -7.52
CA TYR A 121 -4.80 -1.29 -6.50
C TYR A 121 -3.37 -1.78 -6.74
N LYS A 122 -2.40 -1.11 -6.12
CA LYS A 122 -0.97 -1.44 -6.24
C LYS A 122 -0.62 -2.87 -5.83
N ASN A 123 -1.38 -3.48 -4.95
CA ASN A 123 -1.22 -4.88 -4.52
C ASN A 123 -1.98 -5.90 -5.38
N LEU A 124 -2.45 -5.49 -6.56
CA LEU A 124 -3.26 -6.29 -7.49
C LEU A 124 -4.69 -6.61 -7.00
N TYR A 125 -5.11 -6.09 -5.86
CA TYR A 125 -6.51 -6.16 -5.45
C TYR A 125 -7.38 -5.32 -6.39
N THR A 126 -8.62 -5.77 -6.62
CA THR A 126 -9.59 -5.05 -7.44
C THR A 126 -10.91 -4.84 -6.70
N GLU A 127 -11.49 -3.67 -6.89
CA GLU A 127 -12.77 -3.26 -6.31
C GLU A 127 -13.67 -2.63 -7.38
N LEU A 128 -14.97 -2.69 -7.22
CA LEU A 128 -15.90 -2.01 -8.14
C LEU A 128 -15.66 -0.51 -8.15
N ALA A 129 -15.56 0.06 -9.35
CA ALA A 129 -15.33 1.49 -9.51
C ALA A 129 -16.60 2.30 -9.24
N GLU A 130 -16.47 3.36 -8.45
CA GLU A 130 -17.50 4.37 -8.34
C GLU A 130 -17.45 5.36 -9.54
N SER A 131 -18.58 5.99 -9.85
CA SER A 131 -18.77 6.80 -11.08
C SER A 131 -17.90 8.05 -11.22
N ASN A 132 -17.12 8.46 -10.21
CA ASN A 132 -16.36 9.73 -10.20
C ASN A 132 -14.85 9.57 -9.95
N ASN A 133 -14.23 8.48 -10.40
CA ASN A 133 -12.80 8.27 -10.20
C ASN A 133 -11.93 9.12 -11.14
N ARG A 134 -11.00 9.88 -10.56
CA ARG A 134 -9.97 10.67 -11.28
C ARG A 134 -8.71 9.83 -11.49
N LEU A 135 -8.86 8.62 -12.00
CA LEU A 135 -7.77 7.69 -12.28
C LEU A 135 -7.63 7.52 -13.80
N PRO A 136 -6.43 7.14 -14.28
CA PRO A 136 -6.26 6.71 -15.67
C PRO A 136 -7.17 5.51 -15.97
N ARG A 137 -7.41 5.22 -17.25
CA ARG A 137 -8.33 4.15 -17.67
C ARG A 137 -7.63 3.14 -18.55
N LEU A 138 -7.85 1.86 -18.27
CA LEU A 138 -7.47 0.74 -19.13
C LEU A 138 -8.73 0.07 -19.67
N THR A 139 -8.83 -0.01 -20.97
CA THR A 139 -9.90 -0.75 -21.66
C THR A 139 -9.31 -2.01 -22.30
N ILE A 140 -9.86 -3.16 -21.99
CA ILE A 140 -9.47 -4.45 -22.60
C ILE A 140 -10.58 -4.84 -23.57
N THR A 141 -10.25 -4.92 -24.87
CA THR A 141 -11.24 -5.14 -25.91
C THR A 141 -11.24 -6.56 -26.45
N ASN A 142 -10.07 -7.22 -26.48
CA ASN A 142 -9.94 -8.52 -27.13
C ASN A 142 -8.79 -9.36 -26.53
N GLY A 143 -8.70 -10.63 -26.93
CA GLY A 143 -7.59 -11.54 -26.67
C GLY A 143 -7.44 -11.98 -25.21
N PRO A 144 -6.50 -12.88 -24.93
CA PRO A 144 -6.14 -13.27 -23.58
C PRO A 144 -5.29 -12.18 -22.91
N VAL A 145 -5.44 -12.04 -21.61
CA VAL A 145 -4.54 -11.22 -20.78
C VAL A 145 -3.35 -12.08 -20.38
N PRO A 146 -2.11 -11.71 -20.73
CA PRO A 146 -0.92 -12.48 -20.38
C PRO A 146 -0.63 -12.47 -18.87
N ASP A 147 0.11 -13.48 -18.41
CA ASP A 147 0.56 -13.54 -17.03
C ASP A 147 1.39 -12.30 -16.69
N GLY A 148 1.17 -11.73 -15.51
CA GLY A 148 1.86 -10.54 -15.06
C GLY A 148 1.41 -9.21 -15.70
N PHE A 149 0.42 -9.23 -16.61
CA PHE A 149 -0.07 -8.03 -17.30
C PHE A 149 -0.41 -6.87 -16.36
N TYR A 150 -1.17 -7.14 -15.30
CA TYR A 150 -1.58 -6.09 -14.37
C TYR A 150 -0.38 -5.50 -13.59
N SER A 151 0.63 -6.30 -13.28
CA SER A 151 1.87 -5.82 -12.67
C SER A 151 2.64 -4.89 -13.61
N GLU A 152 2.68 -5.22 -14.89
CA GLU A 152 3.28 -4.39 -15.93
C GLU A 152 2.51 -3.05 -16.07
N ILE A 153 1.17 -3.10 -16.13
CA ILE A 153 0.33 -1.89 -16.16
C ILE A 153 0.57 -1.01 -14.93
N ILE A 154 0.63 -1.58 -13.73
CA ILE A 154 0.97 -0.84 -12.51
C ILE A 154 2.34 -0.16 -12.67
N SER A 155 3.33 -0.88 -13.17
CA SER A 155 4.68 -0.35 -13.38
C SER A 155 4.68 0.81 -14.39
N LEU A 156 3.92 0.70 -15.48
CA LEU A 156 3.73 1.79 -16.45
C LEU A 156 3.17 3.04 -15.75
N ILE A 157 2.02 2.90 -15.08
CA ILE A 157 1.32 4.02 -14.46
C ILE A 157 2.17 4.68 -13.37
N LEU A 158 2.79 3.89 -12.47
CA LEU A 158 3.66 4.41 -11.43
C LEU A 158 4.90 5.14 -11.98
N THR A 159 5.39 4.71 -13.15
CA THR A 159 6.51 5.36 -13.78
C THR A 159 6.11 6.65 -14.47
N VAL A 160 5.01 6.64 -15.21
CA VAL A 160 4.44 7.85 -15.85
C VAL A 160 4.05 8.89 -14.79
N ASN A 161 3.54 8.46 -13.64
CA ASN A 161 3.14 9.36 -12.53
C ASN A 161 4.32 10.08 -11.84
N LYS A 162 5.57 9.75 -12.17
CA LYS A 162 6.76 10.49 -11.68
C LYS A 162 6.97 11.81 -12.41
N TYR A 163 6.31 12.01 -13.53
CA TYR A 163 6.39 13.20 -14.37
C TYR A 163 5.24 14.15 -14.04
N GLU A 164 5.43 15.45 -14.30
CA GLU A 164 4.45 16.49 -13.97
C GLU A 164 3.29 16.55 -14.99
N ILE A 165 2.59 15.43 -15.19
CA ILE A 165 1.45 15.32 -16.10
C ILE A 165 0.16 14.95 -15.36
N SER A 166 -0.98 15.30 -15.98
CA SER A 166 -2.32 14.95 -15.46
C SER A 166 -2.68 13.51 -15.81
N ILE A 167 -2.18 12.54 -15.02
CA ILE A 167 -2.31 11.11 -15.32
C ILE A 167 -3.77 10.64 -15.48
N GLN A 168 -4.75 11.37 -14.91
CA GLN A 168 -6.18 11.08 -15.05
C GLN A 168 -6.68 11.16 -16.49
N ASP A 169 -5.97 11.90 -17.36
CA ASP A 169 -6.32 12.04 -18.78
C ASP A 169 -5.75 10.92 -19.65
N LEU A 170 -4.90 10.07 -19.08
CA LEU A 170 -4.32 8.92 -19.77
C LEU A 170 -5.34 7.80 -19.92
N LYS A 171 -5.60 7.42 -21.15
CA LYS A 171 -6.44 6.28 -21.52
C LYS A 171 -5.59 5.26 -22.25
N ILE A 172 -5.69 4.00 -21.86
CA ILE A 172 -4.94 2.88 -22.41
C ILE A 172 -5.95 1.87 -22.95
N LEU A 173 -5.69 1.34 -24.12
CA LEU A 173 -6.44 0.27 -24.75
C LEU A 173 -5.53 -0.94 -24.96
N TYR A 174 -6.00 -2.13 -24.60
CA TYR A 174 -5.38 -3.39 -24.91
C TYR A 174 -6.27 -4.19 -25.84
N ASP A 175 -5.76 -4.53 -27.03
CA ASP A 175 -6.51 -5.24 -28.07
C ASP A 175 -6.31 -6.77 -28.07
N GLY A 176 -5.57 -7.28 -27.11
CA GLY A 176 -5.19 -8.70 -26.98
C GLY A 176 -3.76 -8.99 -27.44
N ILE A 177 -3.06 -8.04 -28.04
CA ILE A 177 -1.68 -8.16 -28.50
C ILE A 177 -0.84 -6.96 -28.04
N GLU A 178 -1.35 -5.74 -28.28
CA GLU A 178 -0.63 -4.50 -28.07
C GLU A 178 -1.41 -3.51 -27.20
N LEU A 179 -0.67 -2.58 -26.64
CA LEU A 179 -1.19 -1.44 -25.90
C LEU A 179 -1.10 -0.19 -26.76
N THR A 180 -2.21 0.47 -26.89
CA THR A 180 -2.26 1.84 -27.42
C THR A 180 -2.75 2.76 -26.32
N GLY A 181 -2.37 4.02 -26.35
CA GLY A 181 -2.82 5.02 -25.38
C GLY A 181 -3.27 6.30 -26.04
N SER A 182 -3.96 7.13 -25.30
CA SER A 182 -4.22 8.51 -25.66
C SER A 182 -4.09 9.40 -24.44
N TYR A 183 -3.49 10.57 -24.64
CA TYR A 183 -3.36 11.62 -23.63
C TYR A 183 -3.62 12.96 -24.31
N LYS A 184 -4.71 13.65 -23.94
CA LYS A 184 -5.16 14.85 -24.63
C LYS A 184 -5.29 14.62 -26.16
N ASN A 185 -4.44 15.28 -26.96
CA ASN A 185 -4.41 15.14 -28.43
C ASN A 185 -3.32 14.19 -28.93
N THR A 186 -2.57 13.57 -28.03
CA THR A 186 -1.47 12.66 -28.36
C THR A 186 -1.95 11.22 -28.38
N THR A 187 -1.67 10.49 -29.44
CA THR A 187 -1.85 9.03 -29.55
C THR A 187 -0.52 8.33 -29.24
N LEU A 188 -0.57 7.29 -28.42
CA LEU A 188 0.59 6.54 -27.97
C LEU A 188 0.49 5.09 -28.47
N ASN A 189 1.45 4.65 -29.27
CA ASN A 189 1.63 3.24 -29.64
C ASN A 189 2.68 2.64 -28.71
N ILE A 190 2.24 1.98 -27.62
CA ILE A 190 3.11 1.46 -26.56
C ILE A 190 3.65 0.07 -26.92
N GLY A 191 2.95 -0.64 -27.83
CA GLY A 191 3.31 -1.98 -28.28
C GLY A 191 2.99 -3.07 -27.26
N ARG A 192 3.76 -4.15 -27.24
CA ARG A 192 3.50 -5.31 -26.36
C ARG A 192 3.59 -4.95 -24.88
N PRO A 193 2.79 -5.61 -24.01
CA PRO A 193 2.77 -5.36 -22.57
C PRO A 193 3.97 -6.01 -21.84
N VAL A 194 5.20 -5.66 -22.24
CA VAL A 194 6.46 -6.11 -21.66
C VAL A 194 7.36 -4.90 -21.42
N ASP A 195 8.18 -4.95 -20.36
CA ASP A 195 9.10 -3.86 -19.95
C ASP A 195 8.40 -2.50 -19.81
N LEU A 196 7.15 -2.49 -19.35
CA LEU A 196 6.30 -1.31 -19.31
C LEU A 196 6.83 -0.22 -18.36
N SER A 197 7.68 -0.55 -17.40
CA SER A 197 8.38 0.46 -16.58
C SER A 197 9.32 1.33 -17.42
N LYS A 198 10.10 0.72 -18.35
CA LYS A 198 10.98 1.46 -19.25
C LYS A 198 10.18 2.32 -20.23
N LYS A 199 9.16 1.72 -20.84
CA LYS A 199 8.24 2.43 -21.76
C LYS A 199 7.54 3.59 -21.08
N GLY A 200 7.13 3.39 -19.81
CA GLY A 200 6.52 4.44 -18.99
C GLY A 200 7.43 5.64 -18.75
N SER A 201 8.74 5.42 -18.61
CA SER A 201 9.70 6.52 -18.49
C SER A 201 9.76 7.34 -19.77
N VAL A 202 9.77 6.68 -20.92
CA VAL A 202 9.77 7.34 -22.23
C VAL A 202 8.46 8.10 -22.47
N VAL A 203 7.32 7.43 -22.21
CA VAL A 203 6.00 8.08 -22.33
C VAL A 203 5.91 9.31 -21.43
N GLY A 204 6.27 9.15 -20.14
CA GLY A 204 6.22 10.25 -19.18
C GLY A 204 7.06 11.46 -19.62
N TYR A 205 8.31 11.20 -20.04
CA TYR A 205 9.21 12.23 -20.52
C TYR A 205 8.63 12.98 -21.74
N ILE A 206 8.11 12.25 -22.75
CA ILE A 206 7.54 12.85 -23.95
C ILE A 206 6.30 13.69 -23.61
N LEU A 207 5.43 13.17 -22.75
CA LEU A 207 4.20 13.88 -22.37
C LEU A 207 4.46 15.11 -21.48
N GLU A 208 5.59 15.17 -20.77
CA GLU A 208 6.00 16.30 -19.94
C GLU A 208 6.69 17.40 -20.78
N GLU A 209 7.67 17.00 -21.60
CA GLU A 209 8.54 17.94 -22.32
C GLU A 209 7.93 18.41 -23.65
N ASP A 210 7.21 17.51 -24.34
CA ASP A 210 6.70 17.75 -25.66
C ASP A 210 5.18 17.90 -25.65
N ASN A 211 4.71 19.09 -26.04
CA ASN A 211 3.32 19.30 -26.48
C ASN A 211 3.13 18.69 -27.90
N CYS A 212 3.36 17.37 -28.02
CA CYS A 212 3.20 16.66 -29.28
C CYS A 212 1.71 16.43 -29.55
N ASP A 213 1.12 17.22 -30.41
CA ASP A 213 -0.25 17.01 -30.95
C ASP A 213 -0.16 16.04 -32.13
N GLY A 214 0.05 14.72 -31.84
CA GLY A 214 0.23 13.74 -32.92
C GLY A 214 0.40 12.32 -32.42
N GLU A 215 1.27 11.57 -33.07
CA GLU A 215 1.49 10.15 -32.79
C GLU A 215 2.89 9.88 -32.28
N VAL A 216 2.96 9.13 -31.17
CA VAL A 216 4.20 8.64 -30.55
C VAL A 216 4.21 7.14 -30.65
N THR A 217 5.18 6.55 -31.32
CA THR A 217 5.36 5.11 -31.43
C THR A 217 6.63 4.68 -30.67
N ILE A 218 6.47 3.74 -29.75
CA ILE A 218 7.55 3.11 -28.99
C ILE A 218 7.92 1.81 -29.67
N ILE A 219 9.18 1.69 -30.09
CA ILE A 219 9.68 0.50 -30.76
C ILE A 219 10.49 -0.32 -29.74
N ASP A 220 10.10 -1.59 -29.55
CA ASP A 220 10.89 -2.55 -28.81
C ASP A 220 12.11 -2.93 -29.67
N SER A 221 13.24 -2.27 -29.49
CA SER A 221 14.48 -2.73 -30.08
C SER A 221 15.01 -3.94 -29.29
N ASN A 222 15.62 -4.93 -29.98
CA ASN A 222 16.25 -6.10 -29.32
C ASN A 222 17.49 -5.73 -28.50
N SER A 223 17.80 -4.45 -28.34
CA SER A 223 18.85 -3.86 -27.53
C SER A 223 18.28 -3.29 -26.24
N GLU A 224 19.12 -2.96 -25.26
CA GLU A 224 18.74 -2.35 -23.98
C GLU A 224 18.06 -0.97 -24.15
N ASP A 225 18.10 -0.40 -25.36
CA ASP A 225 17.57 0.92 -25.69
C ASP A 225 16.17 0.84 -26.30
N ILE A 226 15.28 1.73 -25.86
CA ILE A 226 13.95 1.92 -26.44
C ILE A 226 14.07 3.04 -27.48
N GLU A 227 13.69 2.74 -28.72
CA GLU A 227 13.60 3.75 -29.77
C GLU A 227 12.17 4.32 -29.83
N THR A 228 12.09 5.62 -30.15
CA THR A 228 10.80 6.31 -30.31
C THR A 228 10.72 7.03 -31.64
N ILE A 229 9.59 6.93 -32.28
CA ILE A 229 9.25 7.73 -33.46
C ILE A 229 8.18 8.73 -33.06
N LEU A 230 8.46 9.99 -33.29
CA LEU A 230 7.53 11.11 -33.06
C LEU A 230 7.00 11.62 -34.40
N SER A 231 5.67 11.71 -34.53
CA SER A 231 4.98 12.31 -35.67
C SER A 231 4.03 13.40 -35.13
N CYS A 232 4.63 14.53 -34.73
CA CYS A 232 3.90 15.67 -34.16
C CYS A 232 3.42 16.66 -35.22
#